data_139d40f32de6d29dc303bcca0f4a0d7e
#
_entry.id   139d40f32de6d29dc303bcca0f4a0d7e
#
_cell.length_a   1.000
_cell.length_b   1.000
_cell.length_c   1.000
_cell.angle_alpha   90.00
_cell.angle_beta   90.00
_cell.angle_gamma   90.00
#
_symmetry.space_group_name_H-M   'P 1'
#
loop_
_entity.id
_entity.type
_entity.pdbx_description
1 polymer ?
#
loop_
_entity_poly.entity_id
_entity_poly.type
_entity_poly.pdbx_seq_one_letter_code
_entity_poly.pdbx_strand_id
1 'polypeptide(L)'
;MYSISENLKTARFLPHKIENRIAAVKMLRNSPRGSIHKICRKYHISRASLWRWNKLYDGTKESLMDKSHRPLSQHPNAHTNNEIRHIRDYCRRNPHISLCELWYKLKIHKGYTRNITSLYRLLKRLGIKYNKSDKKVKKYIPKPYHTPKNIGEKWQVDVKYVPDYCKCDNLPKDLHFYQYTCIDEASRERYIYHYMEQSSQNTVDFIKRCIKYFGYKSNIIQTDNGMEFCFFKDVKKIHPLEQLCLELNIEHKRIKPRTPRHNGKVERSHRNDQERFYDHLKFYSMDDLHLQASRYLKRSNNIPMSVLNYLTPKE
;
A
#
# COMPACT_ATOMS: atom_id res chain seq x y z
N MET A 1 8.31 49.00 -0.52
CA MET A 1 8.98 49.51 0.68
C MET A 1 8.43 48.74 1.87
N TYR A 2 9.16 47.77 2.40
CA TYR A 2 8.77 47.13 3.66
C TYR A 2 9.06 48.06 4.80
N SER A 3 8.08 48.27 5.67
CA SER A 3 8.23 49.21 6.80
C SER A 3 9.31 48.72 7.77
N ILE A 4 10.07 49.65 8.35
CA ILE A 4 11.13 49.36 9.35
C ILE A 4 10.59 48.54 10.54
N SER A 5 9.27 48.60 10.81
CA SER A 5 8.59 47.80 11.84
C SER A 5 8.47 46.32 11.53
N GLU A 6 8.31 45.93 10.25
CA GLU A 6 8.25 44.51 9.84
C GLU A 6 9.63 43.85 9.84
N ASN A 7 10.66 44.59 9.44
CA ASN A 7 12.05 44.10 9.52
C ASN A 7 12.51 43.84 10.97
N LEU A 8 12.02 44.65 11.94
CA LEU A 8 12.31 44.43 13.36
C LEU A 8 11.58 43.23 13.95
N LYS A 9 10.37 42.91 13.46
CA LYS A 9 9.63 41.72 13.91
C LYS A 9 10.25 40.43 13.37
N THR A 10 10.66 40.39 12.12
CA THR A 10 11.34 39.24 11.51
C THR A 10 12.73 39.01 12.10
N ALA A 11 13.48 40.05 12.41
CA ALA A 11 14.81 39.97 13.06
C ALA A 11 14.76 39.35 14.47
N ARG A 12 13.62 39.44 15.19
CA ARG A 12 13.45 38.85 16.53
C ARG A 12 13.38 37.33 16.53
N PHE A 13 13.05 36.73 15.40
CA PHE A 13 12.91 35.26 15.26
C PHE A 13 14.11 34.59 14.58
N LEU A 14 15.07 35.33 14.07
CA LEU A 14 16.28 34.76 13.50
C LEU A 14 17.24 34.31 14.61
N PRO A 15 17.77 33.05 14.54
CA PRO A 15 18.77 32.62 15.52
C PRO A 15 20.01 33.50 15.41
N HIS A 16 20.40 34.11 16.51
CA HIS A 16 21.63 34.91 16.55
C HIS A 16 22.84 34.02 16.39
N LYS A 17 23.76 34.42 15.49
CA LYS A 17 25.05 33.71 15.35
C LYS A 17 25.81 33.75 16.68
N ILE A 18 26.52 32.70 17.00
CA ILE A 18 27.26 32.52 18.26
C ILE A 18 28.27 33.66 18.44
N GLU A 19 28.90 34.11 17.37
CA GLU A 19 29.85 35.21 17.36
C GLU A 19 29.19 36.51 17.86
N ASN A 20 27.95 36.80 17.45
CA ASN A 20 27.18 37.94 17.89
C ASN A 20 26.80 37.83 19.36
N ARG A 21 26.48 36.65 19.87
CA ARG A 21 26.19 36.41 21.30
C ARG A 21 27.45 36.70 22.14
N ILE A 22 28.61 36.16 21.72
CA ILE A 22 29.90 36.42 22.38
C ILE A 22 30.23 37.90 22.39
N ALA A 23 30.13 38.56 21.23
CA ALA A 23 30.44 39.98 21.09
C ALA A 23 29.54 40.85 21.97
N ALA A 24 28.24 40.54 22.04
CA ALA A 24 27.29 41.27 22.90
C ALA A 24 27.62 41.11 24.38
N VAL A 25 28.00 39.89 24.83
CA VAL A 25 28.40 39.63 26.22
C VAL A 25 29.73 40.29 26.56
N LYS A 26 30.73 40.19 25.69
CA LYS A 26 32.03 40.88 25.87
C LYS A 26 31.85 42.39 25.96
N MET A 27 30.99 42.97 25.09
CA MET A 27 30.68 44.39 25.14
C MET A 27 29.96 44.79 26.44
N LEU A 28 29.07 43.93 26.98
CA LEU A 28 28.42 44.16 28.27
C LEU A 28 29.43 44.19 29.43
N ARG A 29 30.37 43.23 29.46
CA ARG A 29 31.36 43.13 30.53
C ARG A 29 32.40 44.30 30.52
N ASN A 30 32.69 44.82 29.32
CA ASN A 30 33.69 45.89 29.15
C ASN A 30 33.08 47.26 29.07
N SER A 31 31.75 47.43 29.25
CA SER A 31 31.08 48.73 29.13
C SER A 31 30.66 49.29 30.48
N PRO A 32 30.68 50.65 30.67
CA PRO A 32 30.22 51.29 31.91
C PRO A 32 28.73 51.06 32.14
N ARG A 33 28.30 51.22 33.40
CA ARG A 33 26.90 51.11 33.81
C ARG A 33 26.01 52.01 32.92
N GLY A 34 24.94 51.48 32.35
CA GLY A 34 24.00 52.20 31.49
C GLY A 34 24.06 51.85 30.00
N SER A 35 25.06 51.08 29.54
CA SER A 35 25.27 50.72 28.13
C SER A 35 24.32 49.63 27.60
N ILE A 36 23.50 48.99 28.44
CA ILE A 36 22.63 47.86 28.12
C ILE A 36 21.70 48.17 26.91
N HIS A 37 21.07 49.35 26.91
CA HIS A 37 20.19 49.75 25.82
C HIS A 37 20.90 49.86 24.47
N LYS A 38 22.13 50.38 24.46
CA LYS A 38 22.95 50.50 23.24
C LYS A 38 23.33 49.13 22.69
N ILE A 39 23.69 48.18 23.58
CA ILE A 39 24.05 46.81 23.22
C ILE A 39 22.82 46.06 22.67
N CYS A 40 21.69 46.16 23.36
CA CYS A 40 20.43 45.50 22.90
C CYS A 40 19.99 46.02 21.53
N ARG A 41 20.10 47.33 21.29
CA ARG A 41 19.77 47.94 20.00
C ARG A 41 20.74 47.51 18.90
N LYS A 42 22.05 47.48 19.20
CA LYS A 42 23.10 47.11 18.25
C LYS A 42 22.97 45.67 17.76
N TYR A 43 22.67 44.75 18.66
CA TYR A 43 22.56 43.31 18.33
C TYR A 43 21.11 42.82 18.14
N HIS A 44 20.13 43.73 18.16
CA HIS A 44 18.70 43.41 18.02
C HIS A 44 18.20 42.32 19.00
N ILE A 45 18.65 42.38 20.24
CA ILE A 45 18.33 41.41 21.30
C ILE A 45 17.55 42.04 22.44
N SER A 46 16.79 41.20 23.16
CA SER A 46 16.13 41.63 24.38
C SER A 46 17.13 41.73 25.54
N ARG A 47 16.82 42.58 26.52
CA ARG A 47 17.58 42.70 27.77
C ARG A 47 17.69 41.34 28.49
N ALA A 48 16.59 40.58 28.51
CA ALA A 48 16.56 39.23 29.11
C ALA A 48 17.50 38.24 28.39
N SER A 49 17.58 38.29 27.05
CA SER A 49 18.50 37.46 26.28
C SER A 49 19.95 37.78 26.58
N LEU A 50 20.29 39.08 26.65
CA LEU A 50 21.64 39.53 26.98
C LEU A 50 22.09 39.07 28.38
N TRP A 51 21.21 39.19 29.40
CA TRP A 51 21.49 38.70 30.73
C TRP A 51 21.61 37.20 30.81
N ARG A 52 20.77 36.47 30.09
CA ARG A 52 20.86 34.99 30.02
C ARG A 52 22.20 34.57 29.43
N TRP A 53 22.61 35.18 28.33
CA TRP A 53 23.91 34.88 27.72
C TRP A 53 25.07 35.25 28.62
N ASN A 54 25.03 36.38 29.29
CA ASN A 54 26.07 36.75 30.22
C ASN A 54 26.22 35.80 31.40
N LYS A 55 25.08 35.23 31.89
CA LYS A 55 25.09 34.20 32.95
C LYS A 55 25.67 32.88 32.45
N LEU A 56 25.42 32.53 31.17
CA LEU A 56 25.89 31.28 30.61
C LEU A 56 27.34 31.33 30.10
N TYR A 57 27.83 32.52 29.77
CA TYR A 57 29.14 32.65 29.14
C TYR A 57 30.30 32.49 30.15
N ASP A 58 31.01 31.35 29.99
CA ASP A 58 32.19 30.99 30.79
C ASP A 58 33.54 31.36 30.12
N GLY A 59 33.51 32.01 28.95
CA GLY A 59 34.68 32.35 28.15
C GLY A 59 34.81 31.51 26.90
N THR A 60 34.13 30.37 26.81
CA THR A 60 34.20 29.43 25.67
C THR A 60 33.05 29.68 24.69
N LYS A 61 33.23 29.28 23.44
CA LYS A 61 32.19 29.34 22.40
C LYS A 61 31.07 28.35 22.69
N GLU A 62 31.39 27.23 23.25
CA GLU A 62 30.49 26.11 23.56
C GLU A 62 29.43 26.48 24.58
N SER A 63 29.74 27.38 25.53
CA SER A 63 28.80 27.83 26.57
C SER A 63 27.59 28.57 26.01
N LEU A 64 27.72 29.21 24.84
CA LEU A 64 26.65 29.94 24.17
C LEU A 64 26.04 29.19 22.98
N MET A 65 26.43 27.97 22.75
CA MET A 65 25.79 27.12 21.73
C MET A 65 24.37 26.72 22.13
N ASP A 66 23.50 26.64 21.15
CA ASP A 66 22.13 26.16 21.38
C ASP A 66 22.17 24.67 21.76
N LYS A 67 21.66 24.36 22.94
CA LYS A 67 21.53 22.98 23.37
C LYS A 67 20.36 22.30 22.64
N SER A 68 20.52 21.02 22.33
CA SER A 68 19.44 20.23 21.77
C SER A 68 18.22 20.25 22.70
N HIS A 69 17.06 20.61 22.17
CA HIS A 69 15.78 20.50 22.89
C HIS A 69 15.14 19.10 22.74
N ARG A 70 15.88 18.16 22.12
CA ARG A 70 15.39 16.79 21.95
C ARG A 70 15.25 16.14 23.33
N PRO A 71 14.10 15.49 23.62
CA PRO A 71 13.93 14.73 24.85
C PRO A 71 15.06 13.70 25.04
N LEU A 72 15.60 13.61 26.24
CA LEU A 72 16.66 12.66 26.61
C LEU A 72 16.10 11.25 26.76
N SER A 73 14.84 11.12 27.14
CA SER A 73 14.13 9.85 27.25
C SER A 73 13.39 9.49 25.96
N GLN A 74 13.25 8.22 25.69
CA GLN A 74 12.38 7.75 24.60
C GLN A 74 10.92 8.11 24.90
N HIS A 75 10.20 8.54 23.85
CA HIS A 75 8.77 8.79 23.98
C HIS A 75 8.05 7.51 24.44
N PRO A 76 7.08 7.56 25.38
CA PRO A 76 6.36 6.37 25.89
C PRO A 76 5.76 5.52 24.77
N ASN A 77 5.29 6.16 23.70
CA ASN A 77 4.76 5.48 22.52
C ASN A 77 5.83 5.14 21.44
N ALA A 78 7.13 5.16 21.76
CA ALA A 78 8.15 4.68 20.85
C ALA A 78 8.08 3.15 20.73
N HIS A 79 8.45 2.62 19.55
CA HIS A 79 8.54 1.18 19.37
C HIS A 79 9.62 0.59 20.25
N THR A 80 9.31 -0.52 20.90
CA THR A 80 10.28 -1.26 21.71
C THR A 80 11.28 -2.01 20.83
N ASN A 81 12.45 -2.34 21.39
CA ASN A 81 13.46 -3.12 20.67
C ASN A 81 12.92 -4.50 20.22
N ASN A 82 12.05 -5.12 21.01
CA ASN A 82 11.41 -6.39 20.66
C ASN A 82 10.45 -6.23 19.48
N GLU A 83 9.61 -5.18 19.46
CA GLU A 83 8.75 -4.88 18.32
C GLU A 83 9.57 -4.67 17.05
N ILE A 84 10.64 -3.88 17.12
CA ILE A 84 11.52 -3.62 15.98
C ILE A 84 12.18 -4.91 15.48
N ARG A 85 12.63 -5.79 16.38
CA ARG A 85 13.20 -7.10 16.02
C ARG A 85 12.17 -7.95 15.28
N HIS A 86 10.96 -8.10 15.83
CA HIS A 86 9.89 -8.87 15.20
C HIS A 86 9.54 -8.33 13.81
N ILE A 87 9.44 -7.00 13.67
CA ILE A 87 9.15 -6.36 12.37
C ILE A 87 10.25 -6.68 11.35
N ARG A 88 11.51 -6.54 11.73
CA ARG A 88 12.65 -6.86 10.84
C ARG A 88 12.66 -8.33 10.43
N ASP A 89 12.41 -9.24 11.37
CA ASP A 89 12.37 -10.69 11.09
C ASP A 89 11.25 -11.06 10.14
N TYR A 90 10.06 -10.48 10.30
CA TYR A 90 8.95 -10.70 9.36
C TYR A 90 9.26 -10.19 7.97
N CYS A 91 9.81 -8.97 7.86
CA CYS A 91 10.20 -8.40 6.57
C CYS A 91 11.31 -9.21 5.88
N ARG A 92 12.30 -9.68 6.64
CA ARG A 92 13.39 -10.50 6.10
C ARG A 92 12.89 -11.84 5.56
N ARG A 93 12.00 -12.52 6.29
CA ARG A 93 11.44 -13.82 5.89
C ARG A 93 10.41 -13.70 4.76
N ASN A 94 9.82 -12.53 4.58
CA ASN A 94 8.78 -12.27 3.59
C ASN A 94 9.06 -10.95 2.85
N PRO A 95 9.99 -10.93 1.89
CA PRO A 95 10.41 -9.69 1.20
C PRO A 95 9.27 -8.96 0.49
N HIS A 96 8.23 -9.68 0.06
CA HIS A 96 7.09 -9.16 -0.69
C HIS A 96 5.83 -8.95 0.18
N ILE A 97 5.97 -8.98 1.52
CA ILE A 97 4.83 -8.81 2.42
C ILE A 97 4.23 -7.41 2.27
N SER A 98 2.90 -7.34 2.17
CA SER A 98 2.22 -6.04 2.15
C SER A 98 2.17 -5.41 3.54
N LEU A 99 2.00 -4.09 3.62
CA LEU A 99 1.91 -3.38 4.89
C LEU A 99 0.74 -3.89 5.75
N CYS A 100 -0.43 -4.13 5.12
CA CYS A 100 -1.61 -4.64 5.81
C CYS A 100 -1.39 -6.05 6.34
N GLU A 101 -0.80 -6.94 5.53
CA GLU A 101 -0.48 -8.31 5.94
C GLU A 101 0.54 -8.34 7.08
N LEU A 102 1.60 -7.51 7.00
CA LEU A 102 2.59 -7.39 8.07
C LEU A 102 1.95 -6.92 9.37
N TRP A 103 1.15 -5.86 9.31
CA TRP A 103 0.45 -5.32 10.47
C TRP A 103 -0.47 -6.37 11.11
N TYR A 104 -1.27 -7.07 10.31
CA TYR A 104 -2.17 -8.12 10.78
C TYR A 104 -1.44 -9.28 11.45
N LYS A 105 -0.37 -9.80 10.81
CA LYS A 105 0.45 -10.88 11.39
C LYS A 105 1.13 -10.47 12.70
N LEU A 106 1.64 -9.24 12.77
CA LEU A 106 2.22 -8.70 14.00
C LEU A 106 1.16 -8.60 15.12
N LYS A 107 -0.06 -8.16 14.78
CA LYS A 107 -1.17 -8.06 15.74
C LYS A 107 -1.53 -9.44 16.30
N ILE A 108 -1.75 -10.43 15.43
CA ILE A 108 -2.20 -11.77 15.87
C ILE A 108 -1.08 -12.56 16.55
N HIS A 109 0.13 -12.59 15.97
CA HIS A 109 1.17 -13.49 16.44
C HIS A 109 2.14 -12.87 17.44
N LYS A 110 2.17 -11.54 17.58
CA LYS A 110 3.14 -10.83 18.41
C LYS A 110 2.52 -9.79 19.32
N GLY A 111 1.19 -9.73 19.41
CA GLY A 111 0.48 -8.79 20.27
C GLY A 111 0.75 -7.31 19.94
N TYR A 112 1.02 -6.98 18.67
CA TYR A 112 1.31 -5.63 18.25
C TYR A 112 0.06 -4.75 18.35
N THR A 113 0.08 -3.74 19.20
CA THR A 113 -1.09 -2.90 19.53
C THR A 113 -1.14 -1.59 18.74
N ARG A 114 -0.05 -1.22 18.06
CA ARG A 114 0.04 0.08 17.39
C ARG A 114 -0.69 0.07 16.05
N ASN A 115 -1.13 1.26 15.61
CA ASN A 115 -1.82 1.39 14.34
C ASN A 115 -0.87 1.20 13.12
N ILE A 116 -1.45 0.92 11.98
CA ILE A 116 -0.72 0.65 10.73
C ILE A 116 0.11 1.86 10.26
N THR A 117 -0.32 3.09 10.56
CA THR A 117 0.41 4.32 10.21
C THR A 117 1.71 4.42 11.01
N SER A 118 1.69 3.99 12.28
CA SER A 118 2.88 3.94 13.13
C SER A 118 3.90 2.93 12.58
N LEU A 119 3.44 1.76 12.17
CA LEU A 119 4.26 0.74 11.50
C LEU A 119 4.89 1.29 10.21
N TYR A 120 4.08 1.95 9.36
CA TYR A 120 4.57 2.57 8.12
C TYR A 120 5.71 3.55 8.37
N ARG A 121 5.53 4.46 9.34
CA ARG A 121 6.55 5.46 9.72
C ARG A 121 7.83 4.80 10.23
N LEU A 122 7.70 3.72 10.99
CA LEU A 122 8.86 2.96 11.47
C LEU A 122 9.61 2.30 10.30
N LEU A 123 8.91 1.59 9.40
CA LEU A 123 9.53 0.96 8.23
C LEU A 123 10.29 1.97 7.38
N LYS A 124 9.70 3.15 7.15
CA LYS A 124 10.35 4.25 6.43
C LYS A 124 11.64 4.71 7.15
N ARG A 125 11.59 4.87 8.47
CA ARG A 125 12.76 5.27 9.28
C ARG A 125 13.86 4.21 9.28
N LEU A 126 13.50 2.92 9.26
CA LEU A 126 14.44 1.80 9.21
C LEU A 126 15.00 1.55 7.80
N GLY A 127 14.55 2.29 6.77
CA GLY A 127 14.95 2.08 5.38
C GLY A 127 14.46 0.77 4.77
N ILE A 128 13.50 0.10 5.43
CA ILE A 128 12.96 -1.17 4.94
C ILE A 128 12.00 -0.86 3.78
N LYS A 129 12.42 -1.26 2.57
CA LYS A 129 11.57 -1.20 1.38
C LYS A 129 10.52 -2.31 1.48
N TYR A 130 9.25 -1.96 1.45
CA TYR A 130 8.16 -2.88 1.25
C TYR A 130 7.40 -2.42 0.00
N ASN A 131 7.28 -3.32 -0.93
CA ASN A 131 6.46 -3.21 -2.14
C ASN A 131 6.34 -1.80 -2.75
N LYS A 132 7.45 -1.19 -3.15
CA LYS A 132 7.45 0.00 -4.00
C LYS A 132 7.89 -0.39 -5.40
N SER A 133 6.94 -0.41 -6.32
CA SER A 133 7.30 -0.21 -7.71
C SER A 133 7.73 1.25 -7.88
N ASP A 134 8.95 1.51 -8.30
CA ASP A 134 9.46 2.86 -8.62
C ASP A 134 8.83 3.45 -9.90
N LYS A 135 7.64 2.99 -10.27
CA LYS A 135 6.93 3.47 -11.47
C LYS A 135 6.42 4.89 -11.22
N LYS A 136 6.91 5.83 -12.02
CA LYS A 136 6.36 7.19 -12.11
C LYS A 136 4.85 7.10 -12.30
N VAL A 137 4.08 7.46 -11.28
CA VAL A 137 2.62 7.48 -11.36
C VAL A 137 2.23 8.67 -12.22
N LYS A 138 1.74 8.42 -13.44
CA LYS A 138 1.05 9.46 -14.20
C LYS A 138 -0.12 9.94 -13.35
N LYS A 139 -0.26 11.26 -13.14
CA LYS A 139 -1.42 11.84 -12.45
C LYS A 139 -2.67 11.47 -13.23
N TYR A 140 -3.42 10.52 -12.69
CA TYR A 140 -4.66 10.03 -13.25
C TYR A 140 -5.81 10.57 -12.40
N ILE A 141 -6.76 11.24 -13.03
CA ILE A 141 -8.01 11.68 -12.41
C ILE A 141 -9.02 10.54 -12.59
N PRO A 142 -9.35 9.79 -11.53
CA PRO A 142 -10.30 8.69 -11.63
C PRO A 142 -11.71 9.23 -11.89
N LYS A 143 -12.38 8.68 -12.89
CA LYS A 143 -13.84 8.87 -13.01
C LYS A 143 -14.52 8.08 -11.90
N PRO A 144 -15.62 8.60 -11.30
CA PRO A 144 -16.36 7.88 -10.28
C PRO A 144 -16.78 6.49 -10.78
N TYR A 145 -16.49 5.46 -10.02
CA TYR A 145 -16.95 4.10 -10.26
C TYR A 145 -17.76 3.64 -9.06
N HIS A 146 -19.00 3.26 -9.30
CA HIS A 146 -19.86 2.73 -8.25
C HIS A 146 -19.49 1.26 -8.00
N THR A 147 -18.91 0.98 -6.85
CA THR A 147 -18.67 -0.38 -6.38
C THR A 147 -19.93 -0.88 -5.69
N PRO A 148 -20.47 -2.05 -6.04
CA PRO A 148 -21.55 -2.69 -5.32
C PRO A 148 -21.25 -2.81 -3.83
N LYS A 149 -22.28 -2.65 -3.00
CA LYS A 149 -22.16 -2.74 -1.54
C LYS A 149 -22.45 -4.15 -1.02
N ASN A 150 -23.30 -4.87 -1.74
CA ASN A 150 -23.77 -6.18 -1.31
C ASN A 150 -22.98 -7.31 -1.96
N ILE A 151 -22.69 -8.33 -1.17
CA ILE A 151 -22.07 -9.58 -1.63
C ILE A 151 -23.02 -10.25 -2.63
N GLY A 152 -22.47 -10.82 -3.71
CA GLY A 152 -23.26 -11.46 -4.76
C GLY A 152 -23.97 -10.49 -5.72
N GLU A 153 -23.83 -9.19 -5.55
CA GLU A 153 -24.43 -8.23 -6.48
C GLU A 153 -23.72 -8.27 -7.84
N LYS A 154 -22.38 -8.34 -7.85
CA LYS A 154 -21.61 -8.39 -9.10
C LYS A 154 -20.28 -9.11 -8.96
N TRP A 155 -20.04 -10.05 -9.88
CA TRP A 155 -18.74 -10.70 -10.07
C TRP A 155 -18.03 -10.13 -11.28
N GLN A 156 -16.70 -9.98 -11.17
CA GLN A 156 -15.82 -9.78 -12.32
C GLN A 156 -15.12 -11.10 -12.63
N VAL A 157 -15.18 -11.51 -13.89
CA VAL A 157 -14.56 -12.74 -14.37
C VAL A 157 -13.58 -12.42 -15.50
N ASP A 158 -12.42 -13.05 -15.47
CA ASP A 158 -11.36 -12.86 -16.46
C ASP A 158 -10.47 -14.09 -16.54
N VAL A 159 -9.77 -14.23 -17.67
CA VAL A 159 -8.83 -15.33 -17.92
C VAL A 159 -7.42 -14.79 -18.07
N LYS A 160 -6.47 -15.46 -17.46
CA LYS A 160 -5.06 -15.14 -17.56
C LYS A 160 -4.28 -16.35 -18.03
N TYR A 161 -3.34 -16.12 -18.92
CA TYR A 161 -2.32 -17.11 -19.27
C TYR A 161 -1.37 -17.38 -18.11
N VAL A 162 -1.09 -18.64 -17.80
CA VAL A 162 -0.08 -19.04 -16.80
C VAL A 162 1.29 -18.96 -17.45
N PRO A 163 2.27 -18.23 -16.88
CA PRO A 163 3.57 -18.07 -17.51
C PRO A 163 4.30 -19.39 -17.73
N ASP A 164 4.84 -19.59 -18.91
CA ASP A 164 5.54 -20.84 -19.28
C ASP A 164 6.74 -21.16 -18.41
N TYR A 165 7.42 -20.13 -17.88
CA TYR A 165 8.56 -20.34 -16.98
C TYR A 165 8.18 -20.99 -15.64
N CYS A 166 6.89 -21.10 -15.30
CA CYS A 166 6.42 -21.80 -14.11
C CYS A 166 6.41 -23.33 -14.31
N LYS A 167 6.43 -23.81 -15.55
CA LYS A 167 6.47 -25.25 -15.86
C LYS A 167 7.85 -25.84 -15.52
N CYS A 168 7.86 -27.05 -14.96
CA CYS A 168 9.06 -27.85 -14.86
C CYS A 168 9.37 -28.52 -16.21
N ASP A 169 10.62 -28.92 -16.41
CA ASP A 169 11.13 -29.49 -17.70
C ASP A 169 10.43 -30.78 -18.16
N ASN A 170 9.74 -31.48 -17.24
CA ASN A 170 8.98 -32.69 -17.56
C ASN A 170 7.64 -32.41 -18.29
N LEU A 171 7.19 -31.14 -18.35
CA LEU A 171 5.97 -30.78 -19.06
C LEU A 171 6.27 -30.37 -20.50
N PRO A 172 5.42 -30.75 -21.47
CA PRO A 172 5.56 -30.34 -22.87
C PRO A 172 5.61 -28.80 -23.00
N LYS A 173 6.49 -28.29 -23.87
CA LYS A 173 6.64 -26.84 -24.07
C LYS A 173 5.42 -26.19 -24.71
N ASP A 174 4.72 -26.93 -25.55
CA ASP A 174 3.50 -26.52 -26.27
C ASP A 174 2.23 -26.64 -25.42
N LEU A 175 2.31 -27.23 -24.24
CA LEU A 175 1.18 -27.30 -23.32
C LEU A 175 1.00 -25.98 -22.60
N HIS A 176 -0.16 -25.36 -22.76
CA HIS A 176 -0.50 -24.10 -22.13
C HIS A 176 -1.52 -24.28 -21.01
N PHE A 177 -1.44 -23.39 -20.02
CA PHE A 177 -2.36 -23.38 -18.87
C PHE A 177 -2.98 -21.99 -18.72
N TYR A 178 -4.27 -21.96 -18.38
CA TYR A 178 -5.07 -20.75 -18.26
C TYR A 178 -5.68 -20.67 -16.87
N GLN A 179 -5.45 -19.57 -16.19
CA GLN A 179 -6.11 -19.27 -14.91
C GLN A 179 -7.40 -18.52 -15.18
N TYR A 180 -8.52 -19.10 -14.83
CA TYR A 180 -9.80 -18.42 -14.72
C TYR A 180 -9.92 -17.82 -13.32
N THR A 181 -10.37 -16.58 -13.25
CA THR A 181 -10.50 -15.83 -12.00
C THR A 181 -11.86 -15.20 -11.91
N CYS A 182 -12.54 -15.41 -10.79
CA CYS A 182 -13.76 -14.73 -10.41
C CYS A 182 -13.54 -13.98 -9.12
N ILE A 183 -13.94 -12.72 -9.06
CA ILE A 183 -13.88 -11.89 -7.86
C ILE A 183 -15.23 -11.24 -7.59
N ASP A 184 -15.74 -11.39 -6.38
CA ASP A 184 -16.88 -10.62 -5.92
C ASP A 184 -16.46 -9.17 -5.66
N GLU A 185 -17.19 -8.22 -6.26
CA GLU A 185 -16.81 -6.83 -6.21
C GLU A 185 -16.99 -6.19 -4.83
N ALA A 186 -17.89 -6.67 -4.01
CA ALA A 186 -18.15 -6.16 -2.67
C ALA A 186 -17.15 -6.72 -1.65
N SER A 187 -17.15 -8.04 -1.47
CA SER A 187 -16.31 -8.74 -0.48
C SER A 187 -14.83 -8.80 -0.88
N ARG A 188 -14.51 -8.66 -2.16
CA ARG A 188 -13.18 -8.93 -2.72
C ARG A 188 -12.74 -10.38 -2.60
N GLU A 189 -13.60 -11.27 -2.12
CA GLU A 189 -13.33 -12.69 -2.14
C GLU A 189 -13.23 -13.17 -3.59
N ARG A 190 -12.31 -14.06 -3.84
CA ARG A 190 -12.08 -14.56 -5.19
C ARG A 190 -11.94 -16.06 -5.21
N TYR A 191 -12.25 -16.62 -6.38
CA TYR A 191 -12.00 -18.00 -6.73
C TYR A 191 -11.14 -18.07 -7.99
N ILE A 192 -10.18 -19.00 -8.02
CA ILE A 192 -9.33 -19.27 -9.18
C ILE A 192 -9.34 -20.76 -9.48
N TYR A 193 -9.30 -21.10 -10.76
CA TYR A 193 -9.17 -22.46 -11.23
C TYR A 193 -8.38 -22.48 -12.56
N HIS A 194 -7.68 -23.57 -12.83
CA HIS A 194 -6.83 -23.67 -14.00
C HIS A 194 -7.37 -24.71 -14.97
N TYR A 195 -7.22 -24.42 -16.26
CA TYR A 195 -7.57 -25.31 -17.37
C TYR A 195 -6.42 -25.36 -18.36
N MET A 196 -6.34 -26.42 -19.18
CA MET A 196 -5.38 -26.56 -20.29
C MET A 196 -5.86 -25.84 -21.55
N GLU A 197 -7.10 -25.35 -21.57
CA GLU A 197 -7.72 -24.74 -22.72
C GLU A 197 -8.56 -23.54 -22.32
N GLN A 198 -8.53 -22.49 -23.13
CA GLN A 198 -9.41 -21.33 -23.02
C GLN A 198 -10.62 -21.54 -23.93
N SER A 199 -11.74 -21.97 -23.35
CA SER A 199 -12.95 -22.31 -24.11
C SER A 199 -14.23 -21.88 -23.40
N SER A 200 -15.32 -21.77 -24.16
CA SER A 200 -16.65 -21.45 -23.62
C SER A 200 -17.19 -22.53 -22.67
N GLN A 201 -16.85 -23.81 -22.92
CA GLN A 201 -17.22 -24.92 -22.05
C GLN A 201 -16.52 -24.79 -20.68
N ASN A 202 -15.23 -24.48 -20.68
CA ASN A 202 -14.47 -24.25 -19.45
C ASN A 202 -14.98 -23.02 -18.69
N THR A 203 -15.47 -22.01 -19.41
CA THR A 203 -16.13 -20.86 -18.76
C THR A 203 -17.40 -21.28 -18.03
N VAL A 204 -18.24 -22.11 -18.65
CA VAL A 204 -19.46 -22.65 -18.03
C VAL A 204 -19.13 -23.48 -16.78
N ASP A 205 -18.16 -24.41 -16.90
CA ASP A 205 -17.70 -25.22 -15.75
C ASP A 205 -17.16 -24.32 -14.63
N PHE A 206 -16.36 -23.32 -15.00
CA PHE A 206 -15.79 -22.38 -14.04
C PHE A 206 -16.86 -21.61 -13.27
N ILE A 207 -17.91 -21.08 -13.93
CA ILE A 207 -19.01 -20.37 -13.26
C ILE A 207 -19.77 -21.30 -12.30
N LYS A 208 -20.01 -22.55 -12.69
CA LYS A 208 -20.63 -23.55 -11.79
C LYS A 208 -19.75 -23.80 -10.56
N ARG A 209 -18.43 -23.90 -10.73
CA ARG A 209 -17.49 -24.00 -9.61
C ARG A 209 -17.48 -22.77 -8.72
N CYS A 210 -17.58 -21.56 -9.30
CA CYS A 210 -17.70 -20.33 -8.53
C CYS A 210 -18.94 -20.35 -7.64
N ILE A 211 -20.11 -20.70 -8.17
CA ILE A 211 -21.36 -20.80 -7.41
C ILE A 211 -21.19 -21.81 -6.25
N LYS A 212 -20.58 -22.97 -6.52
CA LYS A 212 -20.32 -23.97 -5.47
C LYS A 212 -19.34 -23.46 -4.40
N TYR A 213 -18.29 -22.72 -4.82
CA TYR A 213 -17.27 -22.20 -3.91
C TYR A 213 -17.79 -21.08 -3.00
N PHE A 214 -18.51 -20.10 -3.58
CA PHE A 214 -19.05 -18.98 -2.83
C PHE A 214 -20.32 -19.37 -2.03
N GLY A 215 -21.03 -20.42 -2.42
CA GLY A 215 -22.30 -20.81 -1.82
C GLY A 215 -23.50 -19.95 -2.25
N TYR A 216 -23.29 -19.02 -3.18
CA TYR A 216 -24.31 -18.15 -3.76
C TYR A 216 -24.01 -17.85 -5.23
N LYS A 217 -25.01 -17.40 -5.98
CA LYS A 217 -24.87 -16.88 -7.33
C LYS A 217 -24.85 -15.35 -7.32
N SER A 218 -24.16 -14.76 -8.29
CA SER A 218 -24.18 -13.31 -8.50
C SER A 218 -25.41 -12.87 -9.28
N ASN A 219 -25.85 -11.64 -9.06
CA ASN A 219 -26.88 -11.03 -9.91
C ASN A 219 -26.30 -10.63 -11.28
N ILE A 220 -25.05 -10.20 -11.31
CA ILE A 220 -24.36 -9.73 -12.52
C ILE A 220 -23.00 -10.42 -12.64
N ILE A 221 -22.72 -11.01 -13.79
CA ILE A 221 -21.37 -11.47 -14.17
C ILE A 221 -20.82 -10.51 -15.22
N GLN A 222 -19.71 -9.85 -14.89
CA GLN A 222 -19.03 -8.92 -15.79
C GLN A 222 -17.78 -9.57 -16.35
N THR A 223 -17.65 -9.59 -17.69
CA THR A 223 -16.49 -10.12 -18.42
C THR A 223 -15.96 -9.09 -19.42
N ASP A 224 -14.81 -9.35 -19.98
CA ASP A 224 -14.37 -8.70 -21.20
C ASP A 224 -15.10 -9.28 -22.44
N ASN A 225 -14.59 -8.97 -23.65
CA ASN A 225 -15.17 -9.45 -24.91
C ASN A 225 -14.35 -10.62 -25.49
N GLY A 226 -13.69 -11.44 -24.68
CA GLY A 226 -12.99 -12.63 -25.11
C GLY A 226 -13.95 -13.67 -25.74
N MET A 227 -13.45 -14.49 -26.65
CA MET A 227 -14.26 -15.52 -27.32
C MET A 227 -14.75 -16.61 -26.37
N GLU A 228 -14.09 -16.79 -25.26
CA GLU A 228 -14.49 -17.67 -24.17
C GLU A 228 -15.75 -17.19 -23.44
N PHE A 229 -16.08 -15.89 -23.56
CA PHE A 229 -17.22 -15.25 -22.89
C PHE A 229 -18.33 -14.82 -23.84
N CYS A 230 -18.03 -14.57 -25.12
CA CYS A 230 -19.03 -14.11 -26.08
C CYS A 230 -18.62 -14.43 -27.51
N PHE A 231 -19.60 -14.61 -28.40
CA PHE A 231 -19.37 -14.68 -29.83
C PHE A 231 -19.26 -13.27 -30.43
N PHE A 232 -18.55 -13.14 -31.55
CA PHE A 232 -18.57 -11.92 -32.37
C PHE A 232 -20.00 -11.68 -32.92
N LYS A 233 -20.28 -10.41 -33.25
CA LYS A 233 -21.63 -9.87 -33.52
C LYS A 233 -22.50 -10.61 -34.54
N ASP A 234 -21.92 -11.42 -35.42
CA ASP A 234 -22.63 -12.02 -36.56
C ASP A 234 -23.06 -13.47 -36.38
N VAL A 235 -22.92 -14.02 -35.17
CA VAL A 235 -23.30 -15.41 -34.89
C VAL A 235 -24.72 -15.44 -34.33
N LYS A 236 -25.66 -16.09 -35.03
CA LYS A 236 -27.05 -16.29 -34.59
C LYS A 236 -27.19 -17.26 -33.38
N LYS A 237 -26.12 -17.90 -32.96
CA LYS A 237 -26.14 -18.84 -31.83
C LYS A 237 -25.93 -18.12 -30.50
N ILE A 238 -26.65 -18.53 -29.46
CA ILE A 238 -26.44 -18.06 -28.10
C ILE A 238 -25.14 -18.65 -27.58
N HIS A 239 -24.29 -17.83 -26.98
CA HIS A 239 -23.04 -18.30 -26.36
C HIS A 239 -23.33 -19.16 -25.13
N PRO A 240 -22.59 -20.27 -24.87
CA PRO A 240 -22.84 -21.14 -23.73
C PRO A 240 -22.87 -20.43 -22.37
N LEU A 241 -22.06 -19.41 -22.15
CA LEU A 241 -22.12 -18.58 -20.96
C LEU A 241 -23.43 -17.77 -20.87
N GLU A 242 -23.87 -17.17 -21.98
CA GLU A 242 -25.12 -16.43 -22.02
C GLU A 242 -26.33 -17.36 -21.75
N GLN A 243 -26.30 -18.56 -22.30
CA GLN A 243 -27.32 -19.57 -22.02
C GLN A 243 -27.35 -19.94 -20.53
N LEU A 244 -26.18 -20.24 -19.92
CA LEU A 244 -26.10 -20.50 -18.49
C LEU A 244 -26.61 -19.33 -17.65
N CYS A 245 -26.26 -18.10 -18.03
CA CYS A 245 -26.73 -16.90 -17.33
C CYS A 245 -28.25 -16.76 -17.38
N LEU A 246 -28.87 -17.04 -18.53
CA LEU A 246 -30.34 -17.06 -18.69
C LEU A 246 -30.99 -18.14 -17.79
N GLU A 247 -30.46 -19.36 -17.80
CA GLU A 247 -30.96 -20.47 -16.97
C GLU A 247 -30.88 -20.14 -15.46
N LEU A 248 -29.85 -19.44 -15.05
CA LEU A 248 -29.62 -19.07 -13.65
C LEU A 248 -30.22 -17.72 -13.27
N ASN A 249 -30.86 -17.02 -14.18
CA ASN A 249 -31.35 -15.65 -13.99
C ASN A 249 -30.23 -14.70 -13.48
N ILE A 250 -29.12 -14.66 -14.22
CA ILE A 250 -27.95 -13.82 -14.00
C ILE A 250 -27.80 -12.87 -15.19
N GLU A 251 -27.58 -11.57 -14.94
CA GLU A 251 -27.24 -10.64 -16.00
C GLU A 251 -25.77 -10.82 -16.45
N HIS A 252 -25.55 -11.16 -17.72
CA HIS A 252 -24.21 -11.13 -18.31
C HIS A 252 -23.89 -9.74 -18.87
N LYS A 253 -22.92 -9.05 -18.29
CA LYS A 253 -22.51 -7.70 -18.65
C LYS A 253 -21.12 -7.68 -19.25
N ARG A 254 -21.02 -7.31 -20.52
CA ARG A 254 -19.73 -7.14 -21.19
C ARG A 254 -19.19 -5.72 -21.00
N ILE A 255 -17.90 -5.59 -20.75
CA ILE A 255 -17.26 -4.27 -20.69
C ILE A 255 -17.25 -3.63 -22.09
N LYS A 256 -17.33 -2.30 -22.13
CA LYS A 256 -17.19 -1.57 -23.41
C LYS A 256 -15.77 -1.77 -23.95
N PRO A 257 -15.60 -1.95 -25.26
CA PRO A 257 -14.29 -2.01 -25.88
C PRO A 257 -13.41 -0.82 -25.46
N ARG A 258 -12.13 -1.05 -25.24
CA ARG A 258 -11.14 -0.04 -24.81
C ARG A 258 -11.43 0.62 -23.44
N THR A 259 -12.21 -0.04 -22.58
CA THR A 259 -12.46 0.42 -21.20
C THR A 259 -12.01 -0.62 -20.16
N PRO A 260 -10.71 -0.95 -20.08
CA PRO A 260 -10.19 -2.00 -19.18
C PRO A 260 -10.47 -1.73 -17.70
N ARG A 261 -10.73 -0.48 -17.34
CA ARG A 261 -11.05 -0.07 -15.97
C ARG A 261 -12.26 -0.76 -15.35
N HIS A 262 -13.21 -1.19 -16.18
CA HIS A 262 -14.40 -1.85 -15.69
C HIS A 262 -14.08 -3.22 -15.09
N ASN A 263 -13.02 -3.91 -15.57
CA ASN A 263 -12.51 -5.18 -15.03
C ASN A 263 -11.32 -5.00 -14.07
N GLY A 264 -11.10 -3.77 -13.59
CA GLY A 264 -9.89 -3.39 -12.85
C GLY A 264 -9.64 -4.15 -11.54
N LYS A 265 -10.67 -4.76 -10.92
CA LYS A 265 -10.49 -5.55 -9.69
C LYS A 265 -9.87 -6.90 -9.99
N VAL A 266 -10.35 -7.60 -11.00
CA VAL A 266 -9.79 -8.87 -11.44
C VAL A 266 -8.41 -8.68 -12.07
N GLU A 267 -8.21 -7.64 -12.89
CA GLU A 267 -6.89 -7.29 -13.44
C GLU A 267 -5.86 -6.98 -12.33
N ARG A 268 -6.29 -6.27 -11.27
CA ARG A 268 -5.43 -6.02 -10.12
C ARG A 268 -5.09 -7.31 -9.38
N SER A 269 -6.04 -8.25 -9.29
CA SER A 269 -5.78 -9.56 -8.68
C SER A 269 -4.77 -10.35 -9.50
N HIS A 270 -4.86 -10.33 -10.83
CA HIS A 270 -3.89 -10.98 -11.74
C HIS A 270 -2.46 -10.45 -11.57
N ARG A 271 -2.31 -9.14 -11.33
CA ARG A 271 -0.99 -8.57 -11.00
C ARG A 271 -0.47 -9.08 -9.67
N ASN A 272 -1.31 -9.16 -8.65
CA ASN A 272 -0.91 -9.74 -7.37
C ASN A 272 -0.55 -11.22 -7.50
N ASP A 273 -1.27 -11.97 -8.36
CA ASP A 273 -0.95 -13.36 -8.65
C ASP A 273 0.41 -13.49 -9.33
N GLN A 274 0.71 -12.60 -10.28
CA GLN A 274 2.01 -12.57 -10.92
C GLN A 274 3.13 -12.39 -9.89
N GLU A 275 3.05 -11.31 -9.08
CA GLU A 275 4.09 -10.90 -8.15
C GLU A 275 4.25 -11.86 -6.95
N ARG A 276 3.18 -12.52 -6.51
CA ARG A 276 3.14 -13.27 -5.24
C ARG A 276 3.02 -14.77 -5.39
N PHE A 277 2.68 -15.23 -6.57
CA PHE A 277 2.48 -16.65 -6.85
C PHE A 277 3.32 -17.10 -8.04
N TYR A 278 3.05 -16.59 -9.25
CA TYR A 278 3.71 -17.08 -10.46
C TYR A 278 5.21 -16.80 -10.52
N ASP A 279 5.67 -15.65 -10.05
CA ASP A 279 7.11 -15.31 -10.05
C ASP A 279 7.95 -16.26 -9.16
N HIS A 280 7.28 -17.06 -8.33
CA HIS A 280 7.90 -18.02 -7.40
C HIS A 280 7.42 -19.45 -7.58
N LEU A 281 6.53 -19.70 -8.57
CA LEU A 281 5.91 -20.99 -8.79
C LEU A 281 6.77 -21.88 -9.69
N LYS A 282 6.87 -23.14 -9.31
CA LYS A 282 7.23 -24.25 -10.20
C LYS A 282 6.24 -25.38 -9.99
N PHE A 283 5.74 -25.98 -11.08
CA PHE A 283 4.82 -27.10 -11.02
C PHE A 283 5.15 -28.15 -12.09
N TYR A 284 4.86 -29.40 -11.80
CA TYR A 284 5.20 -30.57 -12.63
C TYR A 284 3.96 -31.33 -13.16
N SER A 285 2.77 -30.98 -12.71
CA SER A 285 1.50 -31.52 -13.19
C SER A 285 0.35 -30.53 -12.95
N MET A 286 -0.80 -30.80 -13.58
CA MET A 286 -2.02 -30.04 -13.36
C MET A 286 -2.51 -30.13 -11.91
N ASP A 287 -2.42 -31.32 -11.30
CA ASP A 287 -2.83 -31.53 -9.91
C ASP A 287 -1.95 -30.76 -8.93
N ASP A 288 -0.63 -30.72 -9.19
CA ASP A 288 0.28 -29.92 -8.41
C ASP A 288 -0.01 -28.43 -8.54
N LEU A 289 -0.28 -27.95 -9.77
CA LEU A 289 -0.72 -26.57 -9.99
C LEU A 289 -1.99 -26.24 -9.20
N HIS A 290 -3.00 -27.11 -9.24
CA HIS A 290 -4.24 -26.94 -8.49
C HIS A 290 -4.01 -26.95 -6.98
N LEU A 291 -3.16 -27.82 -6.47
CA LEU A 291 -2.83 -27.90 -5.04
C LEU A 291 -2.14 -26.62 -4.57
N GLN A 292 -1.12 -26.16 -5.30
CA GLN A 292 -0.39 -24.93 -4.97
C GLN A 292 -1.30 -23.70 -5.08
N ALA A 293 -2.13 -23.61 -6.13
CA ALA A 293 -3.10 -22.54 -6.33
C ALA A 293 -4.16 -22.49 -5.23
N SER A 294 -4.66 -23.65 -4.77
CA SER A 294 -5.64 -23.70 -3.69
C SER A 294 -5.08 -23.17 -2.37
N ARG A 295 -3.82 -23.50 -2.04
CA ARG A 295 -3.10 -22.99 -0.88
C ARG A 295 -2.90 -21.47 -0.99
N TYR A 296 -2.49 -21.00 -2.17
CA TYR A 296 -2.33 -19.58 -2.46
C TYR A 296 -3.66 -18.82 -2.35
N LEU A 297 -4.74 -19.35 -2.93
CA LEU A 297 -6.09 -18.78 -2.87
C LEU A 297 -6.57 -18.64 -1.42
N LYS A 298 -6.44 -19.70 -0.62
CA LYS A 298 -6.77 -19.69 0.80
C LYS A 298 -6.00 -18.58 1.54
N ARG A 299 -4.70 -18.48 1.31
CA ARG A 299 -3.89 -17.39 1.87
C ARG A 299 -4.37 -16.03 1.40
N SER A 300 -4.60 -15.85 0.10
CA SER A 300 -4.96 -14.58 -0.52
C SER A 300 -6.29 -14.03 0.00
N ASN A 301 -7.30 -14.89 0.18
CA ASN A 301 -8.61 -14.49 0.70
C ASN A 301 -8.61 -14.22 2.23
N ASN A 302 -7.51 -14.52 2.91
CA ASN A 302 -7.31 -14.23 4.33
C ASN A 302 -6.28 -13.09 4.56
N ILE A 303 -5.99 -12.27 3.54
CA ILE A 303 -5.15 -11.08 3.68
C ILE A 303 -6.05 -9.87 3.89
N PRO A 304 -5.89 -9.11 4.99
CA PRO A 304 -6.67 -7.91 5.24
C PRO A 304 -6.45 -6.86 4.17
N MET A 305 -7.52 -6.20 3.77
CA MET A 305 -7.49 -5.14 2.77
C MET A 305 -7.92 -3.80 3.38
N SER A 306 -7.20 -2.74 3.08
CA SER A 306 -7.57 -1.39 3.55
C SER A 306 -8.93 -0.92 3.04
N VAL A 307 -9.33 -1.36 1.83
CA VAL A 307 -10.65 -1.07 1.24
C VAL A 307 -11.81 -1.77 1.96
N LEU A 308 -11.52 -2.79 2.78
CA LEU A 308 -12.46 -3.52 3.63
C LEU A 308 -12.28 -3.15 5.11
N ASN A 309 -11.79 -1.95 5.41
CA ASN A 309 -11.51 -1.51 6.78
C ASN A 309 -10.59 -2.47 7.55
N TYR A 310 -9.62 -3.07 6.84
CA TYR A 310 -8.69 -4.08 7.35
C TYR A 310 -9.30 -5.42 7.73
N LEU A 311 -10.52 -5.70 7.29
CA LEU A 311 -11.08 -7.04 7.27
C LEU A 311 -10.49 -7.85 6.13
N THR A 312 -10.55 -9.16 6.23
CA THR A 312 -10.19 -10.07 5.15
C THR A 312 -11.39 -10.23 4.18
N PRO A 313 -11.18 -10.63 2.92
CA PRO A 313 -12.28 -10.95 2.02
C PRO A 313 -13.27 -12.00 2.53
N LYS A 314 -12.87 -12.84 3.50
CA LYS A 314 -13.71 -13.89 4.11
C LYS A 314 -14.46 -13.45 5.37
N GLU A 315 -14.04 -12.39 6.02
CA GLU A 315 -14.74 -11.73 7.14
C GLU A 315 -15.83 -10.80 6.61
#